data_69bb2520ccf66f3e7cbe047924645c9f
#
_entry.id   69bb2520ccf66f3e7cbe047924645c9f
#
_cell.length_a   1.000
_cell.length_b   1.000
_cell.length_c   1.000
_cell.angle_alpha   90.00
_cell.angle_beta   90.00
_cell.angle_gamma   90.00
#
_symmetry.space_group_name_H-M   'P 1'
#
loop_
_entity.id
_entity.type
_entity.pdbx_description
1 polymer ?
#
loop_
_entity_poly.entity_id
_entity_poly.type
_entity_poly.pdbx_seq_one_letter_code
_entity_poly.pdbx_strand_id
1 'polypeptide(L)'
;MFSALHSKCPDTVLLLFGDGELYKKIQDKVKKMNLEDSVRFMGTTDEMPKMYQAIDVFVMPSFCEGLPVAGVEAQASGLPVILADTITKEVGVTNCVKYLPLSDDKVEWVREILNFRGFKRYSRCEELKRAGFDEKDVARYFQNYYLKVLENLK
;
A
#
# COMPACT_ATOMS: atom_id res chain seq x y z
N MET A 1 14.02 -0.49 -9.08
CA MET A 1 13.92 -0.44 -7.62
C MET A 1 14.20 -1.81 -6.99
N PHE A 2 13.33 -2.83 -7.14
CA PHE A 2 13.50 -4.13 -6.45
C PHE A 2 14.86 -4.81 -6.73
N SER A 3 15.33 -4.83 -7.99
CA SER A 3 16.66 -5.37 -8.31
C SER A 3 17.79 -4.73 -7.49
N ALA A 4 17.76 -3.41 -7.32
CA ALA A 4 18.75 -2.68 -6.52
C ALA A 4 18.61 -2.97 -5.00
N LEU A 5 17.37 -3.19 -4.53
CA LEU A 5 17.12 -3.63 -3.16
C LEU A 5 17.67 -5.04 -2.93
N HIS A 6 17.31 -5.97 -3.81
CA HIS A 6 17.70 -7.38 -3.73
C HIS A 6 19.22 -7.57 -3.81
N SER A 7 19.92 -6.76 -4.64
CA SER A 7 21.39 -6.77 -4.68
C SER A 7 22.05 -6.38 -3.35
N LYS A 8 21.38 -5.54 -2.54
CA LYS A 8 21.86 -5.12 -1.20
C LYS A 8 21.39 -6.06 -0.08
N CYS A 9 20.26 -6.71 -0.29
CA CYS A 9 19.64 -7.61 0.67
C CYS A 9 19.03 -8.81 -0.07
N PRO A 10 19.82 -9.87 -0.34
CA PRO A 10 19.41 -11.01 -1.16
C PRO A 10 18.24 -11.82 -0.59
N ASP A 11 17.98 -11.72 0.71
CA ASP A 11 16.85 -12.41 1.37
C ASP A 11 15.50 -11.71 1.16
N THR A 12 15.47 -10.59 0.41
CA THR A 12 14.21 -9.88 0.13
C THR A 12 13.39 -10.59 -0.95
N VAL A 13 12.09 -10.64 -0.73
CA VAL A 13 11.10 -11.15 -1.68
C VAL A 13 10.11 -10.02 -2.02
N LEU A 14 9.82 -9.88 -3.31
CA LEU A 14 8.77 -8.97 -3.80
C LEU A 14 7.49 -9.77 -4.05
N LEU A 15 6.41 -9.36 -3.40
CA LEU A 15 5.06 -9.85 -3.70
C LEU A 15 4.34 -8.83 -4.59
N LEU A 16 3.89 -9.26 -5.76
CA LEU A 16 3.13 -8.45 -6.69
C LEU A 16 1.68 -8.92 -6.70
N PHE A 17 0.79 -8.07 -6.24
CA PHE A 17 -0.66 -8.30 -6.24
C PHE A 17 -1.30 -7.57 -7.43
N GLY A 18 -2.29 -8.20 -8.02
CA GLY A 18 -3.05 -7.67 -9.13
C GLY A 18 -2.93 -8.50 -10.39
N ASP A 19 -3.73 -8.12 -11.37
CA ASP A 19 -3.79 -8.68 -12.71
C ASP A 19 -3.91 -7.54 -13.72
N GLY A 20 -3.73 -7.80 -15.00
CA GLY A 20 -3.88 -6.83 -16.07
C GLY A 20 -3.03 -7.11 -17.30
N GLU A 21 -3.20 -6.27 -18.31
CA GLU A 21 -2.57 -6.43 -19.63
C GLU A 21 -1.03 -6.46 -19.59
N LEU A 22 -0.43 -5.82 -18.59
CA LEU A 22 1.01 -5.76 -18.44
C LEU A 22 1.62 -6.97 -17.71
N TYR A 23 0.78 -7.91 -17.22
CA TYR A 23 1.23 -9.05 -16.43
C TYR A 23 2.36 -9.82 -17.10
N LYS A 24 2.15 -10.24 -18.35
CA LYS A 24 3.15 -10.97 -19.14
C LYS A 24 4.44 -10.17 -19.33
N LYS A 25 4.33 -8.87 -19.63
CA LYS A 25 5.48 -7.97 -19.80
C LYS A 25 6.30 -7.86 -18.52
N ILE A 26 5.64 -7.86 -17.36
CA ILE A 26 6.32 -7.79 -16.05
C ILE A 26 7.03 -9.12 -15.77
N GLN A 27 6.40 -10.27 -16.04
CA GLN A 27 7.05 -11.59 -15.94
C GLN A 27 8.31 -11.69 -16.79
N ASP A 28 8.24 -11.26 -18.06
CA ASP A 28 9.38 -11.29 -18.97
C ASP A 28 10.52 -10.35 -18.48
N LYS A 29 10.15 -9.23 -17.83
CA LYS A 29 11.12 -8.32 -17.21
C LYS A 29 11.79 -8.96 -16.00
N VAL A 30 11.04 -9.63 -15.14
CA VAL A 30 11.57 -10.36 -13.96
C VAL A 30 12.58 -11.42 -14.43
N LYS A 31 12.21 -12.20 -15.45
CA LYS A 31 13.09 -13.21 -16.05
C LYS A 31 14.37 -12.62 -16.63
N LYS A 32 14.27 -11.52 -17.40
CA LYS A 32 15.45 -10.83 -17.94
C LYS A 32 16.41 -10.30 -16.87
N MET A 33 15.91 -10.09 -15.67
CA MET A 33 16.69 -9.60 -14.53
C MET A 33 17.19 -10.73 -13.61
N ASN A 34 16.90 -11.99 -13.93
CA ASN A 34 17.20 -13.19 -13.12
C ASN A 34 16.65 -13.05 -11.68
N LEU A 35 15.39 -12.64 -11.55
CA LEU A 35 14.75 -12.40 -10.25
C LEU A 35 13.55 -13.34 -10.00
N GLU A 36 13.41 -14.44 -10.76
CA GLU A 36 12.28 -15.37 -10.68
C GLU A 36 12.13 -15.99 -9.30
N ASP A 37 13.25 -16.27 -8.63
CA ASP A 37 13.26 -16.86 -7.29
C ASP A 37 12.88 -15.86 -6.19
N SER A 38 12.94 -14.56 -6.48
CA SER A 38 12.73 -13.48 -5.50
C SER A 38 11.48 -12.64 -5.76
N VAL A 39 10.75 -12.90 -6.86
CA VAL A 39 9.49 -12.23 -7.17
C VAL A 39 8.36 -13.24 -7.21
N ARG A 40 7.29 -12.98 -6.47
CA ARG A 40 6.09 -13.79 -6.44
C ARG A 40 4.93 -13.00 -7.01
N PHE A 41 4.30 -13.54 -8.04
CA PHE A 41 3.07 -13.03 -8.62
C PHE A 41 1.89 -13.66 -7.88
N MET A 42 1.20 -12.87 -7.09
CA MET A 42 0.13 -13.34 -6.20
C MET A 42 -1.26 -13.29 -6.85
N GLY A 43 -1.38 -12.62 -8.02
CA GLY A 43 -2.68 -12.40 -8.66
C GLY A 43 -3.61 -11.53 -7.82
N THR A 44 -4.91 -11.76 -7.96
CA THR A 44 -5.95 -11.13 -7.12
C THR A 44 -6.30 -12.04 -5.95
N THR A 45 -6.66 -11.47 -4.80
CA THR A 45 -7.04 -12.22 -3.60
C THR A 45 -8.04 -11.43 -2.77
N ASP A 46 -8.99 -12.13 -2.18
CA ASP A 46 -9.93 -11.59 -1.20
C ASP A 46 -9.36 -11.62 0.23
N GLU A 47 -8.14 -12.17 0.39
CA GLU A 47 -7.48 -12.32 1.69
C GLU A 47 -6.39 -11.26 1.94
N MET A 48 -6.50 -10.07 1.33
CA MET A 48 -5.53 -8.99 1.52
C MET A 48 -5.19 -8.68 2.99
N PRO A 49 -6.14 -8.72 3.95
CA PRO A 49 -5.79 -8.54 5.37
C PRO A 49 -4.76 -9.54 5.90
N LYS A 50 -4.78 -10.79 5.44
CA LYS A 50 -3.76 -11.79 5.80
C LYS A 50 -2.43 -11.48 5.12
N MET A 51 -2.47 -11.03 3.87
CA MET A 51 -1.26 -10.65 3.12
C MET A 51 -0.54 -9.49 3.78
N TYR A 52 -1.28 -8.46 4.24
CA TYR A 52 -0.69 -7.36 5.01
C TYR A 52 -0.02 -7.82 6.32
N GLN A 53 -0.47 -8.93 6.91
CA GLN A 53 0.21 -9.51 8.08
C GLN A 53 1.51 -10.22 7.72
N ALA A 54 1.65 -10.71 6.50
CA ALA A 54 2.80 -11.52 6.05
C ALA A 54 3.95 -10.70 5.46
N ILE A 55 3.74 -9.42 5.12
CA ILE A 55 4.75 -8.56 4.49
C ILE A 55 5.34 -7.57 5.51
N ASP A 56 6.51 -7.02 5.22
CA ASP A 56 7.23 -6.11 6.12
C ASP A 56 7.07 -4.63 5.74
N VAL A 57 6.92 -4.33 4.45
CA VAL A 57 6.77 -2.97 3.93
C VAL A 57 5.81 -2.97 2.75
N PHE A 58 4.87 -2.05 2.74
CA PHE A 58 4.00 -1.80 1.59
C PHE A 58 4.57 -0.66 0.73
N VAL A 59 4.65 -0.86 -0.57
CA VAL A 59 5.25 0.10 -1.52
C VAL A 59 4.31 0.35 -2.69
N MET A 60 3.98 1.61 -2.95
CA MET A 60 3.11 2.02 -4.06
C MET A 60 3.74 3.16 -4.88
N PRO A 61 4.56 2.84 -5.88
CA PRO A 61 5.20 3.82 -6.77
C PRO A 61 4.27 4.17 -7.95
N SER A 62 3.07 4.64 -7.68
CA SER A 62 2.08 4.99 -8.71
C SER A 62 2.23 6.42 -9.18
N PHE A 63 2.04 6.67 -10.48
CA PHE A 63 2.03 8.02 -11.05
C PHE A 63 0.78 8.81 -10.71
N CYS A 64 -0.35 8.13 -10.58
CA CYS A 64 -1.64 8.74 -10.29
C CYS A 64 -2.53 7.74 -9.56
N GLU A 65 -3.07 8.17 -8.46
CA GLU A 65 -4.08 7.45 -7.69
C GLU A 65 -5.11 8.48 -7.20
N GLY A 66 -6.36 8.04 -7.06
CA GLY A 66 -7.34 8.79 -6.27
C GLY A 66 -6.99 8.68 -4.77
N LEU A 67 -7.85 8.04 -3.99
CA LEU A 67 -7.54 7.62 -2.63
C LEU A 67 -7.21 6.11 -2.64
N PRO A 68 -5.92 5.70 -2.59
CA PRO A 68 -5.57 4.29 -2.67
C PRO A 68 -5.92 3.56 -1.36
N VAL A 69 -7.06 2.87 -1.36
CA VAL A 69 -7.57 2.11 -0.20
C VAL A 69 -6.53 1.10 0.31
N ALA A 70 -5.79 0.46 -0.59
CA ALA A 70 -4.70 -0.46 -0.24
C ALA A 70 -3.64 0.17 0.68
N GLY A 71 -3.34 1.46 0.49
CA GLY A 71 -2.43 2.21 1.37
C GLY A 71 -3.02 2.47 2.76
N VAL A 72 -4.33 2.66 2.85
CA VAL A 72 -5.05 2.81 4.13
C VAL A 72 -5.09 1.47 4.88
N GLU A 73 -5.42 0.39 4.19
CA GLU A 73 -5.47 -0.98 4.75
C GLU A 73 -4.10 -1.45 5.27
N ALA A 74 -3.03 -1.16 4.51
CA ALA A 74 -1.68 -1.44 4.94
C ALA A 74 -1.33 -0.72 6.25
N GLN A 75 -1.71 0.55 6.39
CA GLN A 75 -1.54 1.31 7.63
C GLN A 75 -2.36 0.72 8.78
N ALA A 76 -3.62 0.33 8.55
CA ALA A 76 -4.46 -0.30 9.57
C ALA A 76 -3.79 -1.56 10.15
N SER A 77 -3.09 -2.31 9.30
CA SER A 77 -2.31 -3.51 9.69
C SER A 77 -0.98 -3.16 10.38
N GLY A 78 -0.67 -1.87 10.56
CA GLY A 78 0.55 -1.40 11.20
C GLY A 78 1.80 -1.50 10.32
N LEU A 79 1.65 -1.65 9.00
CA LEU A 79 2.77 -1.68 8.07
C LEU A 79 3.39 -0.29 7.88
N PRO A 80 4.71 -0.21 7.72
CA PRO A 80 5.34 0.90 7.04
C PRO A 80 4.85 0.98 5.60
N VAL A 81 4.50 2.19 5.16
CA VAL A 81 3.94 2.46 3.85
C VAL A 81 4.80 3.48 3.13
N ILE A 82 5.26 3.17 1.93
CA ILE A 82 6.01 4.09 1.07
C ILE A 82 5.19 4.35 -0.19
N LEU A 83 4.79 5.59 -0.38
CA LEU A 83 3.98 6.05 -1.49
C LEU A 83 4.76 7.01 -2.38
N ALA A 84 4.38 7.07 -3.65
CA ALA A 84 4.84 8.16 -4.50
C ALA A 84 4.28 9.50 -3.99
N ASP A 85 5.05 10.58 -4.13
CA ASP A 85 4.65 11.93 -3.71
C ASP A 85 3.54 12.55 -4.58
N THR A 86 3.26 11.93 -5.73
CA THR A 86 2.12 12.19 -6.61
C THR A 86 0.77 11.74 -6.04
N ILE A 87 0.79 10.85 -5.05
CA ILE A 87 -0.41 10.34 -4.37
C ILE A 87 -0.89 11.37 -3.33
N THR A 88 -2.22 11.52 -3.22
CA THR A 88 -2.82 12.44 -2.24
C THR A 88 -2.31 12.20 -0.81
N LYS A 89 -2.07 13.29 -0.09
CA LYS A 89 -1.62 13.22 1.32
C LYS A 89 -2.74 12.77 2.28
N GLU A 90 -3.97 12.76 1.84
CA GLU A 90 -5.14 12.31 2.63
C GLU A 90 -5.03 10.83 3.03
N VAL A 91 -4.32 10.02 2.23
CA VAL A 91 -4.08 8.61 2.57
C VAL A 91 -3.11 8.43 3.75
N GLY A 92 -2.25 9.43 4.02
CA GLY A 92 -1.23 9.36 5.07
C GLY A 92 -1.76 9.68 6.45
N VAL A 93 -2.50 8.78 7.05
CA VAL A 93 -3.16 8.94 8.36
C VAL A 93 -2.19 8.73 9.52
N THR A 94 -1.28 7.78 9.36
CA THR A 94 -0.36 7.36 10.44
C THR A 94 1.05 7.89 10.23
N ASN A 95 1.87 7.87 11.27
CA ASN A 95 3.27 8.30 11.20
C ASN A 95 4.22 7.28 10.52
N CYS A 96 3.71 6.15 10.04
CA CYS A 96 4.48 5.13 9.31
C CYS A 96 4.39 5.28 7.79
N VAL A 97 3.84 6.39 7.28
CA VAL A 97 3.77 6.69 5.86
C VAL A 97 4.94 7.60 5.45
N LYS A 98 5.60 7.23 4.36
CA LYS A 98 6.63 8.04 3.68
C LYS A 98 6.20 8.33 2.25
N TYR A 99 6.47 9.54 1.80
CA TYR A 99 6.23 9.97 0.43
C TYR A 99 7.56 10.24 -0.26
N LEU A 100 7.76 9.63 -1.42
CA LEU A 100 9.01 9.75 -2.17
C LEU A 100 8.75 10.13 -3.63
N PRO A 101 9.64 10.90 -4.25
CA PRO A 101 9.50 11.28 -5.66
C PRO A 101 9.67 10.06 -6.58
N LEU A 102 8.93 10.07 -7.69
CA LEU A 102 9.10 9.11 -8.78
C LEU A 102 10.25 9.54 -9.72
N SER A 103 11.44 9.68 -9.16
CA SER A 103 12.65 9.96 -9.94
C SER A 103 13.16 8.70 -10.66
N ASP A 104 14.03 8.87 -11.66
CA ASP A 104 14.71 7.75 -12.32
C ASP A 104 15.67 7.04 -11.36
N ASP A 105 16.29 7.78 -10.45
CA ASP A 105 17.11 7.23 -9.37
C ASP A 105 16.22 6.70 -8.25
N LYS A 106 16.28 5.38 -8.04
CA LYS A 106 15.53 4.66 -7.02
C LYS A 106 16.32 4.44 -5.71
N VAL A 107 17.46 5.09 -5.55
CA VAL A 107 18.32 4.93 -4.37
C VAL A 107 17.60 5.34 -3.10
N GLU A 108 16.83 6.41 -3.14
CA GLU A 108 16.05 6.87 -1.99
C GLU A 108 14.98 5.86 -1.56
N TRP A 109 14.26 5.30 -2.51
CA TRP A 109 13.28 4.25 -2.24
C TRP A 109 13.92 3.02 -1.58
N VAL A 110 15.06 2.59 -2.10
CA VAL A 110 15.80 1.44 -1.53
C VAL A 110 16.26 1.76 -0.11
N ARG A 111 16.77 2.97 0.14
CA ARG A 111 17.21 3.41 1.46
C ARG A 111 16.05 3.39 2.45
N GLU A 112 14.90 3.97 2.09
CA GLU A 112 13.74 4.02 2.98
C GLU A 112 13.14 2.63 3.26
N ILE A 113 13.11 1.73 2.27
CA ILE A 113 12.69 0.34 2.49
C ILE A 113 13.61 -0.33 3.53
N LEU A 114 14.93 -0.16 3.39
CA LEU A 114 15.91 -0.75 4.32
C LEU A 114 15.84 -0.13 5.73
N ASN A 115 15.47 1.14 5.85
CA ASN A 115 15.28 1.81 7.13
C ASN A 115 14.14 1.19 7.96
N PHE A 116 13.18 0.53 7.31
CA PHE A 116 12.11 -0.18 8.00
C PHE A 116 12.48 -1.62 8.42
N ARG A 117 13.71 -2.05 8.17
CA ARG A 117 14.17 -3.36 8.63
C ARG A 117 14.10 -3.46 10.15
N GLY A 118 13.38 -4.48 10.64
CA GLY A 118 13.17 -4.66 12.09
C GLY A 118 12.16 -3.68 12.71
N PHE A 119 11.38 -2.99 11.88
CA PHE A 119 10.30 -2.13 12.34
C PHE A 119 9.31 -2.92 13.19
N LYS A 120 9.06 -2.45 14.41
CA LYS A 120 8.04 -3.03 15.30
C LYS A 120 6.68 -2.45 14.95
N ARG A 121 5.82 -3.28 14.44
CA ARG A 121 4.47 -2.89 14.05
C ARG A 121 3.44 -3.25 15.12
N TYR A 122 2.40 -2.45 15.17
CA TYR A 122 1.21 -2.67 15.98
C TYR A 122 -0.01 -2.15 15.19
N SER A 123 -1.18 -2.66 15.52
CA SER A 123 -2.43 -2.25 14.85
C SER A 123 -2.65 -0.73 14.98
N ARG A 124 -3.00 -0.09 13.87
CA ARG A 124 -3.32 1.33 13.77
C ARG A 124 -4.81 1.58 13.48
N CYS A 125 -5.65 0.56 13.63
CA CYS A 125 -7.08 0.65 13.31
C CYS A 125 -7.76 1.82 14.01
N GLU A 126 -7.42 2.11 15.26
CA GLU A 126 -8.01 3.23 16.00
C GLU A 126 -7.62 4.60 15.44
N GLU A 127 -6.39 4.74 14.92
CA GLU A 127 -5.95 5.97 14.27
C GLU A 127 -6.74 6.20 12.97
N LEU A 128 -6.88 5.14 12.16
CA LEU A 128 -7.65 5.18 10.91
C LEU A 128 -9.13 5.46 11.16
N LYS A 129 -9.71 4.84 12.19
CA LYS A 129 -11.09 5.08 12.60
C LYS A 129 -11.34 6.54 12.97
N ARG A 130 -10.47 7.13 13.79
CA ARG A 130 -10.56 8.56 14.16
C ARG A 130 -10.41 9.48 12.95
N ALA A 131 -9.68 9.07 11.94
CA ALA A 131 -9.52 9.79 10.67
C ALA A 131 -10.70 9.59 9.69
N GLY A 132 -11.72 8.81 10.07
CA GLY A 132 -12.93 8.62 9.25
C GLY A 132 -12.84 7.47 8.25
N PHE A 133 -11.92 6.52 8.42
CA PHE A 133 -11.76 5.36 7.54
C PHE A 133 -12.42 4.08 8.08
N ASP A 134 -13.36 4.20 9.03
CA ASP A 134 -14.16 3.05 9.47
C ASP A 134 -15.44 2.96 8.64
N GLU A 135 -15.61 1.85 7.91
CA GLU A 135 -16.75 1.65 7.01
C GLU A 135 -18.12 1.74 7.72
N LYS A 136 -18.19 1.26 8.98
CA LYS A 136 -19.43 1.27 9.75
C LYS A 136 -19.81 2.68 10.19
N ASP A 137 -18.83 3.48 10.57
CA ASP A 137 -19.06 4.86 10.97
C ASP A 137 -19.45 5.71 9.76
N VAL A 138 -18.80 5.49 8.60
CA VAL A 138 -19.15 6.13 7.32
C VAL A 138 -20.58 5.73 6.88
N ALA A 139 -20.92 4.45 6.92
CA ALA A 139 -22.26 3.97 6.58
C ALA A 139 -23.34 4.60 7.49
N ARG A 140 -23.10 4.66 8.81
CA ARG A 140 -23.99 5.31 9.78
C ARG A 140 -24.14 6.80 9.52
N TYR A 141 -23.04 7.48 9.17
CA TYR A 141 -23.09 8.89 8.81
C TYR A 141 -24.02 9.13 7.62
N PHE A 142 -23.84 8.39 6.52
CA PHE A 142 -24.68 8.53 5.33
C PHE A 142 -26.14 8.12 5.59
N GLN A 143 -26.39 7.07 6.35
CA GLN A 143 -27.74 6.69 6.77
C GLN A 143 -28.45 7.86 7.47
N ASN A 144 -27.82 8.46 8.46
CA ASN A 144 -28.36 9.59 9.20
C ASN A 144 -28.56 10.83 8.30
N TYR A 145 -27.62 11.08 7.40
CA TYR A 145 -27.72 12.17 6.43
C TYR A 145 -28.94 12.02 5.55
N TYR A 146 -29.15 10.85 4.94
CA TYR A 146 -30.30 10.61 4.06
C TYR A 146 -31.63 10.65 4.80
N LEU A 147 -31.70 10.16 6.02
CA LEU A 147 -32.91 10.25 6.85
C LEU A 147 -33.28 11.72 7.12
N LYS A 148 -32.32 12.56 7.48
CA LYS A 148 -32.56 14.00 7.66
C LYS A 148 -33.02 14.69 6.39
N VAL A 149 -32.44 14.35 5.24
CA VAL A 149 -32.89 14.92 3.94
C VAL A 149 -34.34 14.54 3.66
N LEU A 150 -34.74 13.30 3.91
CA LEU A 150 -36.12 12.83 3.73
C LEU A 150 -37.11 13.51 4.69
N GLU A 151 -36.71 13.83 5.91
CA GLU A 151 -37.55 14.57 6.88
C GLU A 151 -37.79 16.00 6.42
N ASN A 152 -36.79 16.67 5.84
CA ASN A 152 -36.88 18.04 5.34
C ASN A 152 -37.64 18.17 4.02
N LEU A 153 -37.95 17.07 3.34
CA LEU A 153 -38.76 17.07 2.10
C LEU A 153 -40.27 16.86 2.35
N LYS A 154 -40.66 16.63 3.62
CA LYS A 154 -42.08 16.55 4.04
C LYS A 154 -42.56 17.86 4.57
#